data_1d590c4c0db83342dcfc28c9f5acf498
#
_entry.id   1d590c4c0db83342dcfc28c9f5acf498
#
_cell.length_a   1.000
_cell.length_b   1.000
_cell.length_c   1.000
_cell.angle_alpha   90.00
_cell.angle_beta   90.00
_cell.angle_gamma   90.00
#
_symmetry.space_group_name_H-M   'P 1'
#
loop_
_entity.id
_entity.type
_entity.pdbx_description
1 polymer ?
#
loop_
_entity_poly.entity_id
_entity_poly.type
_entity_poly.pdbx_seq_one_letter_code
_entity_poly.pdbx_strand_id
1 'polypeptide(L)'
;MKKYVAVLLVIGLLTLPAQAAVTGAPDVDAQAAVLMEKETGAILYEKASHDKLEPASVTKIMTLLLVMEAIDGGALSYEDTVQVSTRAASMGGSQVYLKEGETMSVHDLLKAVAV
;
A
#
# COMPACT_ATOMS: atom_id res chain seq x y z
N MET A 1 35.35 -41.86 -5.84
CA MET A 1 34.05 -41.27 -6.17
C MET A 1 33.10 -41.25 -4.98
N LYS A 2 32.84 -42.35 -4.25
CA LYS A 2 31.91 -42.35 -3.08
C LYS A 2 32.29 -41.44 -1.93
N LYS A 3 33.57 -41.16 -1.68
CA LYS A 3 34.05 -40.28 -0.60
C LYS A 3 33.75 -38.79 -0.87
N TYR A 4 33.76 -38.35 -2.12
CA TYR A 4 33.49 -36.95 -2.50
C TYR A 4 31.99 -36.64 -2.51
N VAL A 5 31.15 -37.63 -2.79
CA VAL A 5 29.69 -37.48 -2.71
C VAL A 5 29.21 -37.24 -1.30
N ALA A 6 29.82 -37.92 -0.31
CA ALA A 6 29.50 -37.71 1.11
C ALA A 6 29.91 -36.30 1.61
N VAL A 7 31.06 -35.77 1.15
CA VAL A 7 31.51 -34.41 1.50
C VAL A 7 30.60 -33.35 0.90
N LEU A 8 30.14 -33.48 -0.34
CA LEU A 8 29.20 -32.56 -0.96
C LEU A 8 27.81 -32.58 -0.30
N LEU A 9 27.36 -33.73 0.19
CA LEU A 9 26.11 -33.84 0.94
C LEU A 9 26.16 -33.15 2.31
N VAL A 10 27.32 -33.20 2.99
CA VAL A 10 27.52 -32.51 4.29
C VAL A 10 27.59 -30.99 4.12
N ILE A 11 28.23 -30.49 3.05
CA ILE A 11 28.30 -29.06 2.75
C ILE A 11 26.92 -28.51 2.36
N GLY A 12 26.09 -29.28 1.65
CA GLY A 12 24.71 -28.88 1.27
C GLY A 12 23.76 -28.76 2.48
N LEU A 13 24.03 -29.45 3.59
CA LEU A 13 23.22 -29.40 4.81
C LEU A 13 23.55 -28.20 5.73
N LEU A 14 24.70 -27.53 5.49
CA LEU A 14 25.16 -26.41 6.30
C LEU A 14 24.66 -25.02 5.81
N THR A 15 23.93 -24.98 4.69
CA THR A 15 23.38 -23.73 4.14
C THR A 15 21.89 -23.55 4.44
N LEU A 16 21.43 -23.94 5.62
CA LEU A 16 20.12 -23.50 6.08
C LEU A 16 20.18 -21.98 6.28
N PRO A 17 19.32 -21.18 5.64
CA PRO A 17 19.26 -19.77 5.93
C PRO A 17 18.95 -19.62 7.42
N ALA A 18 19.86 -19.03 8.16
CA ALA A 18 19.60 -18.61 9.52
C ALA A 18 18.51 -17.55 9.46
N GLN A 19 17.26 -17.93 9.68
CA GLN A 19 16.22 -16.95 9.98
C GLN A 19 16.61 -16.32 11.33
N ALA A 20 17.17 -15.11 11.24
CA ALA A 20 17.36 -14.28 12.40
C ALA A 20 15.96 -14.00 12.98
N ALA A 21 15.61 -14.68 14.07
CA ALA A 21 14.45 -14.29 14.84
C ALA A 21 14.71 -12.87 15.33
N VAL A 22 13.95 -11.91 14.83
CA VAL A 22 13.96 -10.53 15.34
C VAL A 22 13.44 -10.63 16.78
N THR A 23 14.37 -10.68 17.74
CA THR A 23 14.04 -10.62 19.17
C THR A 23 13.63 -9.17 19.46
N GLY A 24 12.34 -8.96 19.72
CA GLY A 24 11.78 -7.66 20.05
C GLY A 24 10.85 -7.11 18.97
N ALA A 25 9.88 -7.94 18.54
CA ALA A 25 8.78 -7.40 17.74
C ALA A 25 8.15 -6.20 18.48
N PRO A 26 7.89 -5.07 17.80
CA PRO A 26 7.30 -3.90 18.44
C PRO A 26 5.92 -4.28 19.00
N ASP A 27 5.62 -3.86 20.22
CA ASP A 27 4.26 -3.93 20.76
C ASP A 27 3.47 -2.75 20.16
N VAL A 28 2.63 -3.06 19.19
CA VAL A 28 1.84 -2.05 18.47
C VAL A 28 0.41 -2.09 18.97
N ASP A 29 -0.05 -0.99 19.56
CA ASP A 29 -1.44 -0.80 19.98
C ASP A 29 -2.34 -0.49 18.78
N ALA A 30 -2.56 -1.52 17.96
CA ALA A 30 -3.46 -1.49 16.79
C ALA A 30 -4.08 -2.87 16.60
N GLN A 31 -5.25 -2.92 15.95
CA GLN A 31 -5.88 -4.20 15.59
C GLN A 31 -5.06 -4.99 14.58
N ALA A 32 -4.49 -4.31 13.60
CA ALA A 32 -3.58 -4.87 12.61
C ALA A 32 -2.42 -3.92 12.34
N ALA A 33 -1.27 -4.45 11.94
CA ALA A 33 -0.11 -3.67 11.56
C ALA A 33 0.77 -4.43 10.56
N VAL A 34 1.39 -3.70 9.65
CA VAL A 34 2.42 -4.21 8.74
C VAL A 34 3.57 -3.21 8.70
N LEU A 35 4.78 -3.69 8.86
CA LEU A 35 6.00 -2.94 8.60
C LEU A 35 6.73 -3.59 7.42
N MET A 36 6.97 -2.82 6.39
CA MET A 36 7.59 -3.30 5.16
C MET A 36 8.82 -2.44 4.82
N GLU A 37 9.88 -3.08 4.37
CA GLU A 37 11.04 -2.38 3.83
C GLU A 37 10.66 -1.83 2.45
N LYS A 38 10.93 -0.54 2.22
CA LYS A 38 10.44 0.23 1.07
C LYS A 38 11.01 -0.25 -0.27
N GLU A 39 12.30 -0.57 -0.33
CA GLU A 39 12.99 -0.85 -1.59
C GLU A 39 12.75 -2.28 -2.09
N THR A 40 12.67 -3.23 -1.17
CA THR A 40 12.56 -4.66 -1.48
C THR A 40 11.14 -5.20 -1.32
N GLY A 41 10.27 -4.49 -0.59
CA GLY A 41 8.96 -4.98 -0.22
C GLY A 41 8.99 -6.08 0.86
N ALA A 42 10.15 -6.33 1.49
CA ALA A 42 10.26 -7.36 2.53
C ALA A 42 9.44 -6.99 3.76
N ILE A 43 8.61 -7.92 4.23
CA ILE A 43 7.83 -7.73 5.45
C ILE A 43 8.75 -7.94 6.66
N LEU A 44 8.91 -6.89 7.46
CA LEU A 44 9.74 -6.88 8.66
C LEU A 44 8.94 -7.21 9.93
N TYR A 45 7.67 -6.87 9.94
CA TYR A 45 6.75 -7.15 11.03
C TYR A 45 5.32 -7.19 10.51
N GLU A 46 4.52 -8.09 11.07
CA GLU A 46 3.08 -8.13 10.80
C GLU A 46 2.29 -8.58 12.03
N LYS A 47 1.10 -8.01 12.18
CA LYS A 47 0.10 -8.34 13.18
C LYS A 47 -1.26 -8.34 12.49
N ALA A 48 -1.97 -9.47 12.47
CA ALA A 48 -3.28 -9.61 11.86
C ALA A 48 -3.39 -8.98 10.45
N SER A 49 -2.31 -9.07 9.66
CA SER A 49 -2.14 -8.34 8.38
C SER A 49 -3.10 -8.79 7.28
N HIS A 50 -3.70 -9.99 7.43
CA HIS A 50 -4.67 -10.56 6.49
C HIS A 50 -6.12 -10.44 6.97
N ASP A 51 -6.36 -9.84 8.13
CA ASP A 51 -7.71 -9.63 8.62
C ASP A 51 -8.42 -8.55 7.81
N LYS A 52 -9.69 -8.79 7.50
CA LYS A 52 -10.52 -7.82 6.79
C LYS A 52 -11.04 -6.78 7.78
N LEU A 53 -10.39 -5.64 7.81
CA LEU A 53 -10.74 -4.51 8.66
C LEU A 53 -11.18 -3.32 7.82
N GLU A 54 -11.95 -2.41 8.43
CA GLU A 54 -12.35 -1.16 7.80
C GLU A 54 -11.22 -0.14 7.96
N PRO A 55 -10.49 0.22 6.87
CA PRO A 55 -9.31 1.06 6.98
C PRO A 55 -9.63 2.56 7.06
N ALA A 56 -10.92 2.93 7.08
CA ALA A 56 -11.37 4.33 7.09
C ALA A 56 -10.63 5.17 6.01
N SER A 57 -10.10 6.33 6.38
CA SER A 57 -9.39 7.23 5.44
C SER A 57 -8.10 6.66 4.83
N VAL A 58 -7.56 5.57 5.36
CA VAL A 58 -6.40 4.89 4.72
C VAL A 58 -6.75 4.39 3.32
N THR A 59 -8.03 4.15 3.02
CA THR A 59 -8.53 3.86 1.66
C THR A 59 -8.09 4.93 0.62
N LYS A 60 -7.90 6.19 1.05
CA LYS A 60 -7.43 7.27 0.17
C LYS A 60 -6.07 6.99 -0.47
N ILE A 61 -5.20 6.23 0.19
CA ILE A 61 -3.90 5.81 -0.37
C ILE A 61 -4.11 5.02 -1.66
N MET A 62 -5.06 4.08 -1.67
CA MET A 62 -5.38 3.33 -2.89
C MET A 62 -5.97 4.23 -3.98
N THR A 63 -6.83 5.18 -3.62
CA THR A 63 -7.36 6.16 -4.58
C THR A 63 -6.24 6.97 -5.23
N LEU A 64 -5.31 7.50 -4.42
CA LEU A 64 -4.16 8.25 -4.92
C LEU A 64 -3.27 7.39 -5.82
N LEU A 65 -2.98 6.15 -5.43
CA LEU A 65 -2.19 5.21 -6.23
C LEU A 65 -2.81 4.99 -7.61
N LEU A 66 -4.10 4.66 -7.68
CA LEU A 66 -4.78 4.40 -8.95
C LEU A 66 -4.82 5.65 -9.86
N VAL A 67 -4.99 6.84 -9.30
CA VAL A 67 -4.94 8.08 -10.07
C VAL A 67 -3.53 8.36 -10.58
N MET A 68 -2.50 8.13 -9.76
CA MET A 68 -1.10 8.30 -10.20
C MET A 68 -0.72 7.31 -11.30
N GLU A 69 -1.13 6.04 -11.19
CA GLU A 69 -0.94 5.05 -12.26
C GLU A 69 -1.63 5.47 -13.57
N ALA A 70 -2.83 6.04 -13.49
CA ALA A 70 -3.54 6.55 -14.67
C ALA A 70 -2.82 7.73 -15.31
N ILE A 71 -2.19 8.61 -14.52
CA ILE A 71 -1.39 9.73 -15.01
C ILE A 71 -0.10 9.21 -15.66
N ASP A 72 0.62 8.31 -14.99
CA ASP A 72 1.86 7.73 -15.52
C ASP A 72 1.61 6.93 -16.80
N GLY A 73 0.47 6.26 -16.90
CA GLY A 73 0.01 5.56 -18.10
C GLY A 73 -0.54 6.47 -19.22
N GLY A 74 -0.62 7.78 -19.01
CA GLY A 74 -1.13 8.75 -19.99
C GLY A 74 -2.64 8.70 -20.20
N ALA A 75 -3.39 7.99 -19.35
CA ALA A 75 -4.87 7.95 -19.42
C ALA A 75 -5.51 9.16 -18.73
N LEU A 76 -4.77 9.90 -17.94
CA LEU A 76 -5.19 11.07 -17.18
C LEU A 76 -4.04 12.09 -17.12
N SER A 77 -4.38 13.38 -17.02
CA SER A 77 -3.43 14.49 -16.85
C SER A 77 -3.78 15.31 -15.62
N TYR A 78 -2.81 15.98 -14.99
CA TYR A 78 -3.06 16.91 -13.89
C TYR A 78 -3.97 18.07 -14.27
N GLU A 79 -3.94 18.48 -15.53
CA GLU A 79 -4.72 19.59 -16.09
C GLU A 79 -6.14 19.17 -16.49
N ASP A 80 -6.42 17.87 -16.58
CA ASP A 80 -7.76 17.39 -16.87
C ASP A 80 -8.77 17.87 -15.85
N THR A 81 -9.98 18.18 -16.33
CA THR A 81 -11.07 18.65 -15.49
C THR A 81 -12.06 17.52 -15.24
N VAL A 82 -12.39 17.30 -13.99
CA VAL A 82 -13.40 16.32 -13.58
C VAL A 82 -14.66 17.06 -13.16
N GLN A 83 -15.80 16.64 -13.71
CA GLN A 83 -17.11 17.15 -13.31
C GLN A 83 -17.70 16.30 -12.17
N VAL A 84 -18.19 16.98 -11.15
CA VAL A 84 -18.79 16.35 -9.96
C VAL A 84 -20.16 15.78 -10.32
N SER A 85 -20.32 14.47 -10.13
CA SER A 85 -21.59 13.79 -10.31
C SER A 85 -22.56 14.05 -9.15
N THR A 86 -23.87 13.88 -9.40
CA THR A 86 -24.91 13.89 -8.35
C THR A 86 -24.55 12.96 -7.19
N ARG A 87 -24.08 11.75 -7.50
CA ARG A 87 -23.68 10.78 -6.49
C ARG A 87 -22.51 11.29 -5.65
N ALA A 88 -21.45 11.84 -6.26
CA ALA A 88 -20.30 12.35 -5.54
C ALA A 88 -20.69 13.52 -4.62
N ALA A 89 -21.52 14.44 -5.10
CA ALA A 89 -22.01 15.58 -4.32
C ALA A 89 -22.90 15.17 -3.14
N SER A 90 -23.56 14.01 -3.20
CA SER A 90 -24.44 13.50 -2.13
C SER A 90 -23.73 12.67 -1.07
N MET A 91 -22.45 12.35 -1.26
CA MET A 91 -21.70 11.52 -0.31
C MET A 91 -21.40 12.30 0.97
N GLY A 92 -21.50 11.60 2.10
CA GLY A 92 -21.12 12.15 3.42
C GLY A 92 -19.65 11.94 3.75
N GLY A 93 -19.24 12.34 4.94
CA GLY A 93 -17.87 12.19 5.45
C GLY A 93 -17.03 13.45 5.26
N SER A 94 -15.69 13.30 5.21
CA SER A 94 -14.78 14.41 4.93
C SER A 94 -14.95 14.89 3.50
N GLN A 95 -15.17 16.18 3.29
CA GLN A 95 -15.56 16.75 2.01
C GLN A 95 -14.89 18.10 1.76
N VAL A 96 -14.75 18.44 0.49
CA VAL A 96 -14.46 19.80 0.01
C VAL A 96 -15.73 20.54 -0.48
N TYR A 97 -16.92 19.97 -0.21
CA TYR A 97 -18.24 20.54 -0.47
C TYR A 97 -18.49 20.97 -1.91
N LEU A 98 -18.02 20.21 -2.87
CA LEU A 98 -18.30 20.44 -4.28
C LEU A 98 -19.77 20.13 -4.59
N LYS A 99 -20.40 21.00 -5.38
CA LYS A 99 -21.77 20.83 -5.84
C LYS A 99 -21.82 19.99 -7.11
N GLU A 100 -22.99 19.39 -7.37
CA GLU A 100 -23.25 18.72 -8.63
C GLU A 100 -22.98 19.66 -9.82
N GLY A 101 -22.27 19.16 -10.85
CA GLY A 101 -21.92 19.90 -12.02
C GLY A 101 -20.70 20.82 -11.89
N GLU A 102 -20.21 21.10 -10.68
CA GLU A 102 -18.95 21.80 -10.49
C GLU A 102 -17.79 21.02 -11.12
N THR A 103 -16.77 21.72 -11.54
CA THR A 103 -15.57 21.14 -12.13
C THR A 103 -14.32 21.53 -11.35
N MET A 104 -13.40 20.58 -11.22
CA MET A 104 -12.10 20.83 -10.58
C MET A 104 -11.02 20.07 -11.33
N SER A 105 -9.79 20.60 -11.36
CA SER A 105 -8.65 19.90 -11.97
C SER A 105 -8.30 18.64 -11.19
N VAL A 106 -7.75 17.64 -11.90
CA VAL A 106 -7.21 16.43 -11.26
C VAL A 106 -6.17 16.80 -10.20
N HIS A 107 -5.32 17.79 -10.49
CA HIS A 107 -4.32 18.29 -9.56
C HIS A 107 -4.93 18.78 -8.23
N ASP A 108 -5.99 19.57 -8.30
CA ASP A 108 -6.62 20.10 -7.08
C ASP A 108 -7.46 19.05 -6.34
N LEU A 109 -8.06 18.11 -7.09
CA LEU A 109 -8.73 16.96 -6.48
C LEU A 109 -7.75 16.06 -5.73
N LEU A 110 -6.54 15.82 -6.27
CA LEU A 110 -5.50 15.05 -5.58
C LEU A 110 -5.08 15.74 -4.27
N LYS A 111 -4.91 17.07 -4.28
CA LYS A 111 -4.64 17.83 -3.04
C LYS A 111 -5.79 17.68 -2.04
N ALA A 112 -7.03 17.80 -2.51
CA ALA A 112 -8.21 17.67 -1.64
C ALA A 112 -8.34 16.28 -1.01
N VAL A 113 -7.89 15.23 -1.70
CA VAL A 113 -7.86 13.85 -1.15
C VAL A 113 -6.73 13.71 -0.13
N ALA A 114 -5.56 14.35 -0.35
CA ALA A 114 -4.38 14.21 0.49
C ALA A 114 -4.44 15.01 1.79
N VAL A 115 -5.14 16.14 1.82
CA VAL A 115 -5.26 17.06 2.97
C VAL A 115 -6.53 16.79 3.74
#